data_4d24a336e56be510a90745438924fdc5
#
_entry.id   4d24a336e56be510a90745438924fdc5
#
_cell.length_a   1.000
_cell.length_b   1.000
_cell.length_c   1.000
_cell.angle_alpha   90.00
_cell.angle_beta   90.00
_cell.angle_gamma   90.00
#
_symmetry.space_group_name_H-M   'P 1'
#
loop_
_entity.id
_entity.type
_entity.pdbx_description
1 polymer ?
#
loop_
_entity_poly.entity_id
_entity_poly.type
_entity_poly.pdbx_seq_one_letter_code
_entity_poly.pdbx_strand_id
1 'polypeptide(L)'
;MGMSIIRIIPVLLTLFPAQSPAAVPRIAILGDSIPYAGYWPALLESGLRQNSAYRNAEIVNFSLPSETASGLSEPGHAQGAFPRPCIHDRLDAILSRYKPTLVIACYGMNDGMMQPFSKANFQAYQKGMERLKAKAESAKARFIAVTPPLYMADTPEKDSARYNAVLDIYAGWLNGQKNKGWLVADMRPGLSRQIRTAKEKNPGFIYAPDGVHPGPEGHLMIARSVWPAVASFLNLPPDVRFPEGDAFRKILERHNLFKLAWLTETGHKRPGIPAGVPIAKLPRIPEGASTKAGPEAGAAPQPCCLKDTVPI
;
A
#
# COMPACT_ATOMS: atom_id res chain seq x y z
N MET A 1 41.96 29.94 -65.85
CA MET A 1 41.89 30.42 -64.45
C MET A 1 40.46 30.19 -63.96
N GLY A 2 40.25 29.07 -63.27
CA GLY A 2 38.95 28.71 -62.76
C GLY A 2 38.94 28.96 -61.23
N MET A 3 38.07 29.83 -60.76
CA MET A 3 37.90 30.12 -59.35
C MET A 3 36.90 29.10 -58.79
N SER A 4 37.35 28.18 -57.89
CA SER A 4 36.49 27.28 -57.10
C SER A 4 35.87 28.08 -55.96
N ILE A 5 34.53 28.14 -55.95
CA ILE A 5 33.76 28.73 -54.85
C ILE A 5 33.50 27.63 -53.80
N ILE A 6 34.13 27.75 -52.62
CA ILE A 6 33.90 26.90 -51.46
C ILE A 6 32.59 27.37 -50.83
N ARG A 7 31.53 26.52 -50.91
CA ARG A 7 30.27 26.72 -50.18
C ARG A 7 30.44 26.22 -48.73
N ILE A 8 30.46 27.17 -47.78
CA ILE A 8 30.37 26.86 -46.34
C ILE A 8 28.91 26.61 -46.01
N ILE A 9 28.57 25.36 -45.64
CA ILE A 9 27.26 25.00 -45.14
C ILE A 9 27.24 25.29 -43.62
N PRO A 10 26.34 26.13 -43.09
CA PRO A 10 26.26 26.35 -41.66
C PRO A 10 25.67 25.09 -40.99
N VAL A 11 26.43 24.50 -40.07
CA VAL A 11 25.94 23.47 -39.19
C VAL A 11 24.99 24.12 -38.15
N LEU A 12 23.71 23.89 -38.33
CA LEU A 12 22.70 24.34 -37.39
C LEU A 12 22.80 23.44 -36.14
N LEU A 13 23.45 23.93 -35.07
CA LEU A 13 23.44 23.27 -33.76
C LEU A 13 22.03 23.39 -33.21
N THR A 14 21.23 22.32 -33.33
CA THR A 14 19.95 22.20 -32.62
C THR A 14 20.25 22.01 -31.15
N LEU A 15 20.09 23.05 -30.36
CA LEU A 15 20.05 23.01 -28.91
C LEU A 15 18.78 22.22 -28.52
N PHE A 16 18.95 20.92 -28.18
CA PHE A 16 17.89 20.16 -27.50
C PHE A 16 17.63 20.89 -26.16
N PRO A 17 16.37 21.26 -25.87
CA PRO A 17 16.06 21.80 -24.55
C PRO A 17 16.44 20.75 -23.50
N ALA A 18 17.20 21.14 -22.50
CA ALA A 18 17.53 20.32 -21.37
C ALA A 18 16.21 19.83 -20.77
N GLN A 19 15.97 18.52 -20.77
CA GLN A 19 14.79 17.93 -20.15
C GLN A 19 14.84 18.33 -18.67
N SER A 20 13.81 19.03 -18.21
CA SER A 20 13.63 19.27 -16.78
C SER A 20 13.73 17.95 -16.05
N PRO A 21 14.48 17.86 -14.93
CA PRO A 21 14.59 16.62 -14.18
C PRO A 21 13.19 16.11 -13.89
N ALA A 22 12.92 14.87 -14.25
CA ALA A 22 11.61 14.25 -14.02
C ALA A 22 11.28 14.39 -12.53
N ALA A 23 10.10 14.92 -12.22
CA ALA A 23 9.70 15.12 -10.84
C ALA A 23 9.77 13.80 -10.07
N VAL A 24 10.33 13.83 -8.87
CA VAL A 24 10.45 12.65 -7.99
C VAL A 24 9.07 12.02 -7.77
N PRO A 25 8.88 10.73 -8.08
CA PRO A 25 7.60 10.08 -7.86
C PRO A 25 7.20 10.13 -6.38
N ARG A 26 5.95 10.50 -6.09
CA ARG A 26 5.38 10.54 -4.75
C ARG A 26 4.23 9.56 -4.68
N ILE A 27 4.38 8.53 -3.84
CA ILE A 27 3.43 7.41 -3.75
C ILE A 27 2.76 7.43 -2.38
N ALA A 28 1.44 7.55 -2.37
CA ALA A 28 0.62 7.42 -1.18
C ALA A 28 0.00 6.02 -1.12
N ILE A 29 0.21 5.30 -0.02
CA ILE A 29 -0.47 4.05 0.27
C ILE A 29 -1.59 4.35 1.28
N LEU A 30 -2.82 4.01 0.94
CA LEU A 30 -4.02 4.23 1.74
C LEU A 30 -4.64 2.88 2.10
N GLY A 31 -5.26 2.79 3.27
CA GLY A 31 -5.96 1.59 3.69
C GLY A 31 -6.23 1.56 5.20
N ASP A 32 -6.54 0.38 5.68
CA ASP A 32 -6.92 0.10 7.06
C ASP A 32 -5.73 -0.35 7.94
N SER A 33 -6.02 -1.10 9.02
CA SER A 33 -5.01 -1.62 9.95
C SER A 33 -3.98 -2.55 9.30
N ILE A 34 -4.37 -3.29 8.26
CA ILE A 34 -3.48 -4.26 7.62
C ILE A 34 -2.33 -3.55 6.90
N PRO A 35 -2.53 -2.61 5.96
CA PRO A 35 -1.43 -1.81 5.45
C PRO A 35 -0.81 -0.87 6.51
N TYR A 36 -1.57 -0.39 7.52
CA TYR A 36 -1.02 0.42 8.61
C TYR A 36 0.11 -0.29 9.36
N ALA A 37 0.05 -1.61 9.55
CA ALA A 37 1.13 -2.39 10.17
C ALA A 37 2.50 -2.14 9.49
N GLY A 38 2.50 -1.72 8.22
CA GLY A 38 3.69 -1.23 7.52
C GLY A 38 4.47 -2.32 6.78
N TYR A 39 4.31 -3.60 7.10
CA TYR A 39 5.16 -4.67 6.56
C TYR A 39 5.05 -4.82 5.05
N TRP A 40 3.86 -5.13 4.50
CA TRP A 40 3.72 -5.28 3.06
C TRP A 40 3.91 -3.96 2.28
N PRO A 41 3.52 -2.78 2.81
CA PRO A 41 3.87 -1.51 2.18
C PRO A 41 5.37 -1.25 2.11
N ALA A 42 6.13 -1.58 3.17
CA ALA A 42 7.58 -1.44 3.19
C ALA A 42 8.27 -2.43 2.23
N LEU A 43 7.74 -3.66 2.10
CA LEU A 43 8.20 -4.62 1.09
C LEU A 43 7.92 -4.10 -0.32
N LEU A 44 6.73 -3.56 -0.58
CA LEU A 44 6.40 -2.93 -1.86
C LEU A 44 7.35 -1.76 -2.17
N GLU A 45 7.62 -0.90 -1.19
CA GLU A 45 8.61 0.18 -1.30
C GLU A 45 9.98 -0.37 -1.70
N SER A 46 10.44 -1.45 -1.05
CA SER A 46 11.73 -2.06 -1.38
C SER A 46 11.79 -2.58 -2.82
N GLY A 47 10.71 -3.17 -3.30
CA GLY A 47 10.59 -3.62 -4.69
C GLY A 47 10.64 -2.45 -5.69
N LEU A 48 9.90 -1.40 -5.43
CA LEU A 48 9.88 -0.20 -6.27
C LEU A 48 11.28 0.43 -6.37
N ARG A 49 12.01 0.53 -5.26
CA ARG A 49 13.35 1.14 -5.22
C ARG A 49 14.43 0.35 -5.95
N GLN A 50 14.21 -0.92 -6.28
CA GLN A 50 15.12 -1.70 -7.12
C GLN A 50 15.14 -1.20 -8.58
N ASN A 51 14.13 -0.44 -8.99
CA ASN A 51 14.09 0.20 -10.30
C ASN A 51 14.58 1.66 -10.23
N SER A 52 15.39 2.08 -11.21
CA SER A 52 15.99 3.43 -11.26
C SER A 52 14.95 4.55 -11.25
N ALA A 53 13.80 4.36 -11.89
CA ALA A 53 12.70 5.35 -11.94
C ALA A 53 12.07 5.61 -10.56
N TYR A 54 12.14 4.67 -9.64
CA TYR A 54 11.55 4.76 -8.30
C TYR A 54 12.59 4.76 -7.17
N ARG A 55 13.89 4.69 -7.48
CA ARG A 55 14.97 4.65 -6.49
C ARG A 55 14.85 5.77 -5.46
N ASN A 56 14.59 6.97 -5.92
CA ASN A 56 14.45 8.18 -5.11
C ASN A 56 13.00 8.54 -4.80
N ALA A 57 12.03 7.67 -5.12
CA ALA A 57 10.61 7.95 -4.87
C ALA A 57 10.35 8.24 -3.39
N GLU A 58 9.52 9.23 -3.12
CA GLU A 58 8.95 9.44 -1.79
C GLU A 58 7.73 8.53 -1.64
N ILE A 59 7.76 7.59 -0.69
CA ILE A 59 6.71 6.61 -0.50
C ILE A 59 6.23 6.69 0.94
N VAL A 60 4.95 7.04 1.12
CA VAL A 60 4.36 7.25 2.44
C VAL A 60 3.10 6.39 2.60
N ASN A 61 3.04 5.72 3.73
CA ASN A 61 1.87 4.97 4.15
C ASN A 61 0.94 5.87 4.98
N PHE A 62 -0.20 6.21 4.41
CA PHE A 62 -1.25 6.98 5.07
C PHE A 62 -2.38 6.11 5.64
N SER A 63 -2.20 4.79 5.68
CA SER A 63 -3.23 3.87 6.20
C SER A 63 -3.52 4.16 7.66
N LEU A 64 -4.76 3.89 8.10
CA LEU A 64 -5.20 4.17 9.46
C LEU A 64 -6.01 2.98 10.01
N PRO A 65 -5.73 2.48 11.22
CA PRO A 65 -6.47 1.34 11.77
C PRO A 65 -7.97 1.63 11.87
N SER A 66 -8.77 0.62 11.60
CA SER A 66 -10.24 0.64 11.56
C SER A 66 -10.85 1.46 10.44
N GLU A 67 -10.06 2.14 9.60
CA GLU A 67 -10.55 3.04 8.55
C GLU A 67 -11.38 2.30 7.50
N THR A 68 -12.41 2.99 6.99
CA THR A 68 -13.27 2.55 5.90
C THR A 68 -13.23 3.52 4.73
N ALA A 69 -13.47 3.01 3.53
CA ALA A 69 -13.76 3.84 2.36
C ALA A 69 -15.23 4.27 2.32
N SER A 70 -16.12 3.46 2.89
CA SER A 70 -17.56 3.70 2.94
C SER A 70 -17.97 4.87 3.85
N GLY A 71 -17.16 5.17 4.87
CA GLY A 71 -17.52 6.12 5.94
C GLY A 71 -18.52 5.56 6.95
N LEU A 72 -18.85 4.27 6.83
CA LEU A 72 -19.73 3.60 7.77
C LEU A 72 -18.97 3.11 9.01
N SER A 73 -19.69 3.03 10.12
CA SER A 73 -19.23 2.41 11.37
C SER A 73 -20.39 1.67 12.00
N GLU A 74 -20.13 0.47 12.52
CA GLU A 74 -21.10 -0.25 13.33
C GLU A 74 -21.29 0.44 14.69
N PRO A 75 -22.50 0.39 15.28
CA PRO A 75 -22.71 0.77 16.66
C PRO A 75 -21.78 -0.04 17.58
N GLY A 76 -21.17 0.63 18.55
CA GLY A 76 -20.29 -0.02 19.53
C GLY A 76 -18.88 -0.33 19.01
N HIS A 77 -18.44 0.18 17.84
CA HIS A 77 -17.06 0.07 17.42
C HIS A 77 -16.11 0.53 18.53
N ALA A 78 -15.01 -0.20 18.72
CA ALA A 78 -14.05 0.07 19.80
C ALA A 78 -14.73 0.20 21.19
N GLN A 79 -15.71 -0.66 21.47
CA GLN A 79 -16.52 -0.63 22.70
C GLN A 79 -17.26 0.72 22.92
N GLY A 80 -17.58 1.40 21.81
CA GLY A 80 -18.25 2.71 21.83
C GLY A 80 -17.32 3.90 22.00
N ALA A 81 -16.00 3.69 22.09
CA ALA A 81 -15.04 4.75 22.35
C ALA A 81 -14.92 5.75 21.17
N PHE A 82 -15.01 5.27 19.94
CA PHE A 82 -15.00 6.09 18.74
C PHE A 82 -15.56 5.32 17.53
N PRO A 83 -16.14 6.02 16.53
CA PRO A 83 -16.58 5.40 15.30
C PRO A 83 -15.37 5.05 14.39
N ARG A 84 -15.57 4.15 13.42
CA ARG A 84 -14.55 3.89 12.41
C ARG A 84 -14.18 5.17 11.67
N PRO A 85 -12.88 5.47 11.53
CA PRO A 85 -12.44 6.59 10.70
C PRO A 85 -12.86 6.41 9.24
N CYS A 86 -13.05 7.53 8.55
CA CYS A 86 -13.34 7.57 7.13
C CYS A 86 -12.17 8.24 6.39
N ILE A 87 -11.65 7.60 5.33
CA ILE A 87 -10.58 8.19 4.52
C ILE A 87 -10.97 9.56 3.95
N HIS A 88 -12.25 9.76 3.66
CA HIS A 88 -12.74 11.01 3.07
C HIS A 88 -12.66 12.22 4.00
N ASP A 89 -12.49 12.02 5.31
CA ASP A 89 -12.31 13.11 6.28
C ASP A 89 -10.93 13.76 6.16
N ARG A 90 -9.93 13.06 5.62
CA ARG A 90 -8.54 13.52 5.53
C ARG A 90 -7.93 13.44 4.13
N LEU A 91 -8.64 12.85 3.16
CA LEU A 91 -8.15 12.66 1.80
C LEU A 91 -7.70 13.97 1.14
N ASP A 92 -8.48 15.05 1.31
CA ASP A 92 -8.16 16.35 0.71
C ASP A 92 -6.86 16.93 1.28
N ALA A 93 -6.59 16.73 2.59
CA ALA A 93 -5.32 17.12 3.20
C ALA A 93 -4.15 16.28 2.65
N ILE A 94 -4.34 14.97 2.46
CA ILE A 94 -3.33 14.11 1.84
C ILE A 94 -3.02 14.58 0.42
N LEU A 95 -4.04 14.77 -0.41
CA LEU A 95 -3.86 15.15 -1.81
C LEU A 95 -3.24 16.54 -1.97
N SER A 96 -3.64 17.52 -1.15
CA SER A 96 -3.15 18.88 -1.25
C SER A 96 -1.75 19.09 -0.65
N ARG A 97 -1.44 18.45 0.48
CA ARG A 97 -0.16 18.62 1.18
C ARG A 97 0.92 17.67 0.66
N TYR A 98 0.60 16.40 0.55
CA TYR A 98 1.55 15.39 0.06
C TYR A 98 1.68 15.42 -1.47
N LYS A 99 0.64 15.75 -2.21
CA LYS A 99 0.60 15.84 -3.68
C LYS A 99 1.12 14.56 -4.35
N PRO A 100 0.51 13.40 -4.13
CA PRO A 100 0.97 12.13 -4.69
C PRO A 100 0.86 12.13 -6.22
N THR A 101 1.78 11.43 -6.89
CA THR A 101 1.69 11.09 -8.31
C THR A 101 1.04 9.73 -8.54
N LEU A 102 1.00 8.92 -7.47
CA LEU A 102 0.36 7.60 -7.45
C LEU A 102 -0.28 7.37 -6.07
N VAL A 103 -1.52 6.90 -6.10
CA VAL A 103 -2.26 6.41 -4.93
C VAL A 103 -2.48 4.91 -5.07
N ILE A 104 -2.11 4.13 -4.05
CA ILE A 104 -2.38 2.70 -3.93
C ILE A 104 -3.32 2.52 -2.74
N ALA A 105 -4.55 2.05 -2.98
CA ALA A 105 -5.60 1.99 -1.96
C ALA A 105 -6.07 0.55 -1.72
N CYS A 106 -6.03 0.09 -0.45
CA CYS A 106 -6.45 -1.24 -0.02
C CYS A 106 -7.50 -1.11 1.08
N TYR A 107 -8.78 -1.19 0.71
CA TYR A 107 -9.93 -1.13 1.61
C TYR A 107 -10.88 -2.30 1.36
N GLY A 108 -11.82 -2.53 2.27
CA GLY A 108 -12.86 -3.55 2.17
C GLY A 108 -12.96 -4.43 3.41
N MET A 109 -11.85 -4.70 4.11
CA MET A 109 -11.86 -5.53 5.31
C MET A 109 -12.81 -4.96 6.38
N ASN A 110 -12.77 -3.67 6.61
CA ASN A 110 -13.63 -2.99 7.58
C ASN A 110 -14.98 -2.56 6.99
N ASP A 111 -15.05 -2.34 5.69
CA ASP A 111 -16.28 -1.86 5.03
C ASP A 111 -17.42 -2.89 5.06
N GLY A 112 -17.09 -4.19 5.15
CA GLY A 112 -18.05 -5.27 5.37
C GLY A 112 -18.50 -5.40 6.82
N MET A 113 -17.96 -4.64 7.77
CA MET A 113 -18.28 -4.62 9.21
C MET A 113 -18.13 -6.00 9.89
N MET A 114 -17.37 -6.93 9.30
CA MET A 114 -17.23 -8.33 9.74
C MET A 114 -18.59 -9.01 9.99
N GLN A 115 -19.58 -8.64 9.20
CA GLN A 115 -20.97 -9.10 9.29
C GLN A 115 -21.38 -9.84 8.00
N PRO A 116 -22.53 -10.52 8.00
CA PRO A 116 -23.13 -11.03 6.76
C PRO A 116 -23.29 -9.95 5.73
N PHE A 117 -23.30 -10.34 4.45
CA PHE A 117 -23.44 -9.40 3.35
C PHE A 117 -24.60 -8.43 3.55
N SER A 118 -24.29 -7.15 3.46
CA SER A 118 -25.24 -6.04 3.45
C SER A 118 -25.11 -5.28 2.14
N LYS A 119 -26.21 -5.24 1.37
CA LYS A 119 -26.26 -4.46 0.13
C LYS A 119 -25.99 -2.96 0.38
N ALA A 120 -26.46 -2.43 1.51
CA ALA A 120 -26.25 -1.02 1.86
C ALA A 120 -24.77 -0.73 2.14
N ASN A 121 -24.10 -1.57 2.93
CA ASN A 121 -22.66 -1.44 3.20
C ASN A 121 -21.84 -1.56 1.91
N PHE A 122 -22.20 -2.52 1.07
CA PHE A 122 -21.54 -2.72 -0.21
C PHE A 122 -21.69 -1.51 -1.15
N GLN A 123 -22.90 -0.95 -1.26
CA GLN A 123 -23.12 0.27 -2.05
C GLN A 123 -22.37 1.48 -1.50
N ALA A 124 -22.27 1.62 -0.17
CA ALA A 124 -21.48 2.68 0.44
C ALA A 124 -19.98 2.52 0.14
N TYR A 125 -19.45 1.28 0.21
CA TYR A 125 -18.08 0.96 -0.20
C TYR A 125 -17.81 1.32 -1.66
N GLN A 126 -18.71 0.91 -2.56
CA GLN A 126 -18.59 1.24 -3.99
C GLN A 126 -18.46 2.75 -4.20
N LYS A 127 -19.39 3.53 -3.65
CA LYS A 127 -19.38 5.00 -3.72
C LYS A 127 -18.11 5.60 -3.09
N GLY A 128 -17.65 5.04 -1.97
CA GLY A 128 -16.43 5.47 -1.30
C GLY A 128 -15.20 5.26 -2.17
N MET A 129 -15.03 4.09 -2.77
CA MET A 129 -13.92 3.79 -3.66
C MET A 129 -13.95 4.61 -4.97
N GLU A 130 -15.14 4.80 -5.55
CA GLU A 130 -15.32 5.66 -6.72
C GLU A 130 -14.94 7.12 -6.43
N ARG A 131 -15.39 7.65 -5.28
CA ARG A 131 -15.02 8.99 -4.81
C ARG A 131 -13.52 9.12 -4.57
N LEU A 132 -12.89 8.11 -3.94
CA LEU A 132 -11.45 8.08 -3.67
C LEU A 132 -10.67 8.20 -5.00
N LYS A 133 -11.00 7.34 -5.97
CA LYS A 133 -10.38 7.36 -7.31
C LYS A 133 -10.57 8.70 -7.99
N ALA A 134 -11.79 9.20 -8.05
CA ALA A 134 -12.10 10.46 -8.72
C ALA A 134 -11.30 11.63 -8.13
N LYS A 135 -11.17 11.72 -6.78
CA LYS A 135 -10.37 12.74 -6.12
C LYS A 135 -8.87 12.60 -6.40
N ALA A 136 -8.33 11.37 -6.38
CA ALA A 136 -6.93 11.11 -6.72
C ALA A 136 -6.62 11.55 -8.15
N GLU A 137 -7.46 11.18 -9.12
CA GLU A 137 -7.26 11.55 -10.52
C GLU A 137 -7.45 13.06 -10.77
N SER A 138 -8.38 13.71 -10.07
CA SER A 138 -8.53 15.17 -10.11
C SER A 138 -7.28 15.88 -9.59
N ALA A 139 -6.59 15.28 -8.62
CA ALA A 139 -5.28 15.74 -8.13
C ALA A 139 -4.11 15.32 -9.03
N LYS A 140 -4.36 14.76 -10.22
CA LYS A 140 -3.36 14.27 -11.19
C LYS A 140 -2.55 13.06 -10.70
N ALA A 141 -3.03 12.33 -9.71
CA ALA A 141 -2.44 11.08 -9.26
C ALA A 141 -3.04 9.89 -10.03
N ARG A 142 -2.20 8.96 -10.47
CA ARG A 142 -2.67 7.64 -10.91
C ARG A 142 -3.27 6.90 -9.70
N PHE A 143 -4.20 5.99 -9.94
CA PHE A 143 -4.88 5.24 -8.89
C PHE A 143 -4.79 3.74 -9.13
N ILE A 144 -4.34 2.99 -8.12
CA ILE A 144 -4.36 1.53 -8.10
C ILE A 144 -5.24 1.10 -6.92
N ALA A 145 -6.30 0.37 -7.21
CA ALA A 145 -7.07 -0.33 -6.18
C ALA A 145 -6.45 -1.69 -5.90
N VAL A 146 -6.37 -2.06 -4.63
CA VAL A 146 -5.93 -3.39 -4.18
C VAL A 146 -7.12 -4.08 -3.52
N THR A 147 -7.40 -5.33 -3.91
CA THR A 147 -8.51 -6.09 -3.29
C THR A 147 -8.24 -6.34 -1.81
N PRO A 148 -9.27 -6.42 -0.94
CA PRO A 148 -9.08 -6.77 0.45
C PRO A 148 -8.44 -8.15 0.59
N PRO A 149 -7.57 -8.38 1.60
CA PRO A 149 -6.96 -9.68 1.84
C PRO A 149 -7.98 -10.74 2.31
N LEU A 150 -7.49 -11.93 2.66
CA LEU A 150 -8.30 -13.00 3.21
C LEU A 150 -8.50 -12.81 4.72
N TYR A 151 -9.68 -13.14 5.19
CA TYR A 151 -10.04 -13.28 6.60
C TYR A 151 -9.87 -14.75 7.01
N MET A 152 -9.17 -15.03 8.10
CA MET A 152 -8.77 -16.40 8.46
C MET A 152 -9.00 -16.70 9.95
N ALA A 153 -10.10 -16.22 10.52
CA ALA A 153 -10.47 -16.58 11.88
C ALA A 153 -11.28 -17.88 11.88
N ASP A 154 -10.75 -18.88 12.50
CA ASP A 154 -11.40 -20.19 12.65
C ASP A 154 -11.76 -20.41 14.14
N THR A 155 -12.74 -19.66 14.64
CA THR A 155 -13.33 -19.85 15.96
C THR A 155 -14.82 -20.11 15.81
N PRO A 156 -15.50 -20.72 16.82
CA PRO A 156 -16.94 -20.96 16.76
C PRO A 156 -17.76 -19.70 16.51
N GLU A 157 -17.27 -18.52 16.94
CA GLU A 157 -17.94 -17.23 16.79
C GLU A 157 -17.57 -16.52 15.51
N LYS A 158 -16.48 -16.94 14.83
CA LYS A 158 -15.91 -16.28 13.66
C LYS A 158 -15.82 -17.25 12.50
N ASP A 159 -16.76 -17.17 11.60
CA ASP A 159 -16.82 -17.98 10.38
C ASP A 159 -16.02 -17.30 9.27
N SER A 160 -14.80 -17.80 9.03
CA SER A 160 -13.92 -17.25 7.99
C SER A 160 -14.50 -17.46 6.58
N ALA A 161 -15.18 -18.57 6.32
CA ALA A 161 -15.79 -18.83 5.02
C ALA A 161 -16.90 -17.81 4.73
N ARG A 162 -17.75 -17.54 5.72
CA ARG A 162 -18.85 -16.58 5.59
C ARG A 162 -18.37 -15.16 5.32
N TYR A 163 -17.36 -14.69 6.07
CA TYR A 163 -16.86 -13.34 5.84
C TYR A 163 -16.01 -13.23 4.58
N ASN A 164 -15.26 -14.26 4.21
CA ASN A 164 -14.57 -14.28 2.92
C ASN A 164 -15.55 -14.23 1.74
N ALA A 165 -16.73 -14.83 1.84
CA ALA A 165 -17.78 -14.70 0.81
C ALA A 165 -18.22 -13.23 0.62
N VAL A 166 -18.28 -12.44 1.71
CA VAL A 166 -18.52 -11.00 1.64
C VAL A 166 -17.35 -10.30 0.94
N LEU A 167 -16.12 -10.59 1.35
CA LEU A 167 -14.92 -9.99 0.76
C LEU A 167 -14.72 -10.39 -0.71
N ASP A 168 -15.18 -11.58 -1.12
CA ASP A 168 -15.18 -12.01 -2.53
C ASP A 168 -16.12 -11.14 -3.39
N ILE A 169 -17.28 -10.74 -2.86
CA ILE A 169 -18.19 -9.81 -3.53
C ILE A 169 -17.51 -8.45 -3.73
N TYR A 170 -16.84 -7.93 -2.71
CA TYR A 170 -16.11 -6.65 -2.77
C TYR A 170 -14.95 -6.72 -3.76
N ALA A 171 -14.15 -7.79 -3.71
CA ALA A 171 -13.05 -8.01 -4.64
C ALA A 171 -13.55 -8.24 -6.08
N GLY A 172 -14.64 -8.98 -6.25
CA GLY A 172 -15.29 -9.21 -7.54
C GLY A 172 -15.75 -7.90 -8.20
N TRP A 173 -16.35 -7.00 -7.40
CA TRP A 173 -16.71 -5.68 -7.91
C TRP A 173 -15.48 -4.86 -8.33
N LEU A 174 -14.42 -4.81 -7.51
CA LEU A 174 -13.18 -4.15 -7.89
C LEU A 174 -12.62 -4.72 -9.19
N ASN A 175 -12.56 -6.04 -9.32
CA ASN A 175 -12.09 -6.70 -10.55
C ASN A 175 -12.95 -6.33 -11.76
N GLY A 176 -14.26 -6.19 -11.58
CA GLY A 176 -15.19 -5.71 -12.63
C GLY A 176 -14.86 -4.28 -13.08
N GLN A 177 -14.28 -3.43 -12.24
CA GLN A 177 -13.90 -2.07 -12.62
C GLN A 177 -12.74 -2.02 -13.63
N LYS A 178 -11.96 -3.11 -13.80
CA LYS A 178 -10.95 -3.22 -14.88
C LYS A 178 -11.55 -2.92 -16.25
N ASN A 179 -12.79 -3.34 -16.50
CA ASN A 179 -13.52 -3.06 -17.74
C ASN A 179 -13.85 -1.56 -17.92
N LYS A 180 -13.73 -0.76 -16.84
CA LYS A 180 -13.88 0.71 -16.84
C LYS A 180 -12.53 1.42 -16.73
N GLY A 181 -11.43 0.73 -17.00
CA GLY A 181 -10.08 1.29 -17.00
C GLY A 181 -9.43 1.46 -15.62
N TRP A 182 -9.97 0.86 -14.54
CA TRP A 182 -9.30 0.89 -13.26
C TRP A 182 -8.08 -0.04 -13.26
N LEU A 183 -7.00 0.39 -12.61
CA LEU A 183 -5.88 -0.47 -12.29
C LEU A 183 -6.21 -1.21 -10.98
N VAL A 184 -6.40 -2.51 -11.06
CA VAL A 184 -6.80 -3.34 -9.89
C VAL A 184 -5.81 -4.46 -9.69
N ALA A 185 -5.09 -4.40 -8.57
CA ALA A 185 -4.21 -5.46 -8.09
C ALA A 185 -5.03 -6.45 -7.25
N ASP A 186 -5.37 -7.59 -7.83
CA ASP A 186 -6.09 -8.65 -7.13
C ASP A 186 -5.12 -9.58 -6.41
N MET A 187 -5.00 -9.41 -5.08
CA MET A 187 -4.12 -10.25 -4.28
C MET A 187 -4.71 -11.61 -3.94
N ARG A 188 -6.03 -11.79 -3.94
CA ARG A 188 -6.71 -12.94 -3.33
C ARG A 188 -6.31 -14.29 -3.92
N PRO A 189 -6.25 -14.49 -5.25
CA PRO A 189 -5.85 -15.77 -5.81
C PRO A 189 -4.40 -16.16 -5.47
N GLY A 190 -3.47 -15.20 -5.53
CA GLY A 190 -2.06 -15.40 -5.18
C GLY A 190 -1.88 -15.71 -3.69
N LEU A 191 -2.56 -14.94 -2.85
CA LEU A 191 -2.53 -15.09 -1.41
C LEU A 191 -3.10 -16.46 -0.97
N SER A 192 -4.25 -16.85 -1.52
CA SER A 192 -4.87 -18.15 -1.24
C SER A 192 -3.94 -19.31 -1.59
N ARG A 193 -3.26 -19.26 -2.75
CA ARG A 193 -2.29 -20.30 -3.13
C ARG A 193 -1.13 -20.37 -2.14
N GLN A 194 -0.56 -19.23 -1.76
CA GLN A 194 0.58 -19.19 -0.83
C GLN A 194 0.21 -19.74 0.55
N ILE A 195 -0.96 -19.35 1.10
CA ILE A 195 -1.45 -19.84 2.39
C ILE A 195 -1.66 -21.36 2.33
N ARG A 196 -2.29 -21.87 1.26
CA ARG A 196 -2.49 -23.32 1.08
C ARG A 196 -1.16 -24.06 1.08
N THR A 197 -0.20 -23.61 0.26
CA THR A 197 1.15 -24.22 0.19
C THR A 197 1.90 -24.15 1.52
N ALA A 198 1.73 -23.07 2.30
CA ALA A 198 2.33 -22.97 3.63
C ALA A 198 1.69 -23.98 4.61
N LYS A 199 0.37 -24.15 4.58
CA LYS A 199 -0.34 -25.15 5.41
C LYS A 199 -0.02 -26.59 4.99
N GLU A 200 0.17 -26.88 3.73
CA GLU A 200 0.63 -28.19 3.24
C GLU A 200 2.03 -28.55 3.80
N LYS A 201 2.94 -27.58 3.89
CA LYS A 201 4.29 -27.75 4.45
C LYS A 201 4.30 -27.77 5.98
N ASN A 202 3.47 -26.96 6.59
CA ASN A 202 3.32 -26.82 8.05
C ASN A 202 1.83 -26.70 8.39
N PRO A 203 1.17 -27.78 8.82
CA PRO A 203 -0.25 -27.74 9.21
C PRO A 203 -0.57 -26.74 10.32
N GLY A 204 0.42 -26.40 11.16
CA GLY A 204 0.31 -25.38 12.21
C GLY A 204 0.53 -23.94 11.73
N PHE A 205 0.69 -23.69 10.42
CA PHE A 205 0.87 -22.35 9.90
C PHE A 205 -0.35 -21.46 10.14
N ILE A 206 -0.12 -20.31 10.77
CA ILE A 206 -1.14 -19.30 11.06
C ILE A 206 -0.84 -18.05 10.24
N TYR A 207 -1.71 -17.73 9.29
CA TYR A 207 -1.62 -16.54 8.46
C TYR A 207 -1.90 -15.25 9.25
N ALA A 208 -2.99 -15.23 10.03
CA ALA A 208 -3.43 -14.10 10.82
C ALA A 208 -3.86 -14.61 12.22
N PRO A 209 -3.10 -14.32 13.30
CA PRO A 209 -3.36 -14.86 14.63
C PRO A 209 -4.74 -14.52 15.22
N ASP A 210 -5.28 -13.35 14.89
CA ASP A 210 -6.62 -12.91 15.29
C ASP A 210 -7.67 -13.08 14.19
N GLY A 211 -7.25 -13.67 13.07
CA GLY A 211 -8.05 -13.87 11.86
C GLY A 211 -8.11 -12.69 10.90
N VAL A 212 -7.68 -11.50 11.32
CA VAL A 212 -7.73 -10.26 10.52
C VAL A 212 -6.34 -9.79 10.13
N HIS A 213 -5.42 -9.72 11.11
CA HIS A 213 -4.13 -9.10 10.97
C HIS A 213 -3.04 -10.15 10.69
N PRO A 214 -2.49 -10.16 9.47
CA PRO A 214 -1.44 -11.10 9.10
C PRO A 214 -0.18 -10.92 9.95
N GLY A 215 0.48 -12.03 10.27
CA GLY A 215 1.84 -11.99 10.81
C GLY A 215 2.86 -11.56 9.73
N PRO A 216 4.16 -11.42 10.07
CA PRO A 216 5.20 -10.99 9.14
C PRO A 216 5.24 -11.81 7.85
N GLU A 217 5.13 -13.14 7.93
CA GLU A 217 5.08 -14.03 6.77
C GLU A 217 3.81 -13.82 5.94
N GLY A 218 2.67 -13.60 6.59
CA GLY A 218 1.41 -13.25 5.90
C GLY A 218 1.52 -11.93 5.13
N HIS A 219 2.19 -10.93 5.68
CA HIS A 219 2.48 -9.68 4.97
C HIS A 219 3.42 -9.88 3.78
N LEU A 220 4.40 -10.76 3.87
CA LEU A 220 5.26 -11.12 2.74
C LEU A 220 4.44 -11.79 1.63
N MET A 221 3.50 -12.68 2.00
CA MET A 221 2.57 -13.30 1.04
C MET A 221 1.68 -12.25 0.36
N ILE A 222 1.20 -11.23 1.09
CA ILE A 222 0.47 -10.10 0.50
C ILE A 222 1.36 -9.35 -0.50
N ALA A 223 2.58 -8.96 -0.12
CA ALA A 223 3.49 -8.24 -1.00
C ALA A 223 3.77 -9.03 -2.29
N ARG A 224 4.03 -10.33 -2.19
CA ARG A 224 4.22 -11.23 -3.34
C ARG A 224 2.98 -11.35 -4.22
N SER A 225 1.78 -11.23 -3.64
CA SER A 225 0.51 -11.31 -4.38
C SER A 225 0.15 -10.00 -5.07
N VAL A 226 0.54 -8.87 -4.51
CA VAL A 226 0.25 -7.52 -5.06
C VAL A 226 1.29 -7.12 -6.12
N TRP A 227 2.55 -7.49 -5.93
CA TRP A 227 3.68 -7.05 -6.75
C TRP A 227 3.48 -7.26 -8.25
N PRO A 228 3.07 -8.45 -8.75
CA PRO A 228 3.00 -8.67 -10.20
C PRO A 228 2.07 -7.66 -10.91
N ALA A 229 0.94 -7.33 -10.30
CA ALA A 229 0.00 -6.35 -10.86
C ALA A 229 0.58 -4.93 -10.79
N VAL A 230 1.15 -4.52 -9.65
CA VAL A 230 1.77 -3.21 -9.49
C VAL A 230 2.95 -3.05 -10.45
N ALA A 231 3.82 -4.05 -10.55
CA ALA A 231 4.94 -4.05 -11.49
C ALA A 231 4.45 -3.88 -12.95
N SER A 232 3.45 -4.65 -13.37
CA SER A 232 2.84 -4.51 -14.69
C SER A 232 2.29 -3.11 -14.93
N PHE A 233 1.54 -2.54 -13.99
CA PHE A 233 0.95 -1.19 -14.14
C PHE A 233 2.00 -0.07 -14.19
N LEU A 234 3.17 -0.30 -13.65
CA LEU A 234 4.28 0.66 -13.61
C LEU A 234 5.37 0.36 -14.64
N ASN A 235 5.18 -0.66 -15.49
CA ASN A 235 6.16 -1.15 -16.46
C ASN A 235 7.49 -1.54 -15.81
N LEU A 236 7.41 -2.26 -14.68
CA LEU A 236 8.56 -2.78 -13.93
C LEU A 236 8.74 -4.27 -14.18
N PRO A 237 9.96 -4.82 -13.95
CA PRO A 237 10.18 -6.25 -13.96
C PRO A 237 9.25 -6.98 -12.99
N PRO A 238 8.68 -8.13 -13.37
CA PRO A 238 7.82 -8.93 -12.50
C PRO A 238 8.60 -9.57 -11.35
N ASP A 239 9.88 -9.83 -11.56
CA ASP A 239 10.75 -10.43 -10.56
C ASP A 239 11.26 -9.37 -9.59
N VAL A 240 11.10 -9.64 -8.30
CA VAL A 240 11.55 -8.79 -7.20
C VAL A 240 12.11 -9.64 -6.08
N ARG A 241 13.21 -9.20 -5.51
CA ARG A 241 13.75 -9.79 -4.28
C ARG A 241 13.35 -8.89 -3.10
N PHE A 242 12.48 -9.41 -2.26
CA PHE A 242 12.15 -8.71 -1.01
C PHE A 242 13.27 -8.92 0.02
N PRO A 243 13.68 -7.86 0.72
CA PRO A 243 14.71 -7.95 1.76
C PRO A 243 14.17 -8.67 3.00
N GLU A 244 15.08 -9.28 3.74
CA GLU A 244 14.81 -9.98 5.00
C GLU A 244 15.74 -9.44 6.11
N GLY A 245 15.52 -9.87 7.35
CA GLY A 245 16.38 -9.55 8.48
C GLY A 245 16.58 -8.06 8.70
N ASP A 246 17.81 -7.66 9.00
CA ASP A 246 18.18 -6.28 9.33
C ASP A 246 17.95 -5.29 8.19
N ALA A 247 18.14 -5.73 6.94
CA ALA A 247 17.89 -4.89 5.79
C ALA A 247 16.42 -4.49 5.70
N PHE A 248 15.51 -5.43 5.91
CA PHE A 248 14.08 -5.16 5.96
C PHE A 248 13.69 -4.29 7.17
N ARG A 249 14.25 -4.60 8.36
CA ARG A 249 13.97 -3.84 9.60
C ARG A 249 14.27 -2.35 9.42
N LYS A 250 15.41 -1.98 8.84
CA LYS A 250 15.79 -0.58 8.56
C LYS A 250 14.80 0.13 7.62
N ILE A 251 14.29 -0.59 6.60
CA ILE A 251 13.28 -0.06 5.69
C ILE A 251 11.96 0.17 6.45
N LEU A 252 11.54 -0.81 7.24
CA LEU A 252 10.29 -0.74 8.01
C LEU A 252 10.32 0.38 9.06
N GLU A 253 11.43 0.56 9.78
CA GLU A 253 11.63 1.64 10.75
C GLU A 253 11.48 3.01 10.07
N ARG A 254 12.17 3.22 8.95
CA ARG A 254 12.04 4.45 8.18
C ARG A 254 10.62 4.64 7.67
N HIS A 255 10.01 3.59 7.11
CA HIS A 255 8.64 3.62 6.61
C HIS A 255 7.64 4.04 7.71
N ASN A 256 7.80 3.49 8.93
CA ASN A 256 6.97 3.85 10.08
C ASN A 256 7.21 5.28 10.56
N LEU A 257 8.45 5.75 10.55
CA LEU A 257 8.76 7.14 10.89
C LEU A 257 8.06 8.12 9.96
N PHE A 258 8.13 7.90 8.65
CA PHE A 258 7.44 8.72 7.64
C PHE A 258 5.93 8.63 7.77
N LYS A 259 5.38 7.42 8.01
CA LYS A 259 3.95 7.20 8.25
C LYS A 259 3.42 8.08 9.38
N LEU A 260 4.04 8.01 10.57
CA LEU A 260 3.58 8.77 11.72
C LEU A 260 3.70 10.29 11.51
N ALA A 261 4.80 10.75 10.92
CA ALA A 261 4.99 12.17 10.62
C ALA A 261 3.89 12.69 9.67
N TRP A 262 3.60 11.97 8.59
CA TRP A 262 2.59 12.38 7.62
C TRP A 262 1.16 12.19 8.11
N LEU A 263 0.87 11.18 8.94
CA LEU A 263 -0.43 11.06 9.61
C LEU A 263 -0.69 12.26 10.52
N THR A 264 0.32 12.70 11.27
CA THR A 264 0.23 13.91 12.11
C THR A 264 0.02 15.16 11.26
N GLU A 265 0.78 15.32 10.18
CA GLU A 265 0.72 16.49 9.29
C GLU A 265 -0.63 16.61 8.58
N THR A 266 -1.18 15.49 8.11
CA THR A 266 -2.46 15.49 7.38
C THR A 266 -3.68 15.41 8.28
N GLY A 267 -3.49 15.13 9.56
CA GLY A 267 -4.53 15.03 10.57
C GLY A 267 -5.37 13.75 10.48
N HIS A 268 -5.85 13.28 11.60
CA HIS A 268 -6.82 12.20 11.73
C HIS A 268 -7.52 12.28 13.08
N LYS A 269 -8.72 11.68 13.17
CA LYS A 269 -9.52 11.66 14.41
C LYS A 269 -9.39 10.35 15.21
N ARG A 270 -8.61 9.37 14.71
CA ARG A 270 -8.48 8.08 15.37
C ARG A 270 -7.62 8.21 16.63
N PRO A 271 -8.15 7.84 17.83
CA PRO A 271 -7.38 7.79 19.07
C PRO A 271 -6.28 6.70 19.03
N GLY A 272 -5.29 6.82 19.92
CA GLY A 272 -4.26 5.80 20.12
C GLY A 272 -3.16 5.75 19.05
N ILE A 273 -3.14 6.70 18.10
CA ILE A 273 -2.01 6.84 17.17
C ILE A 273 -1.04 7.89 17.75
N PRO A 274 0.23 7.52 17.97
CA PRO A 274 1.20 8.47 18.48
C PRO A 274 1.51 9.56 17.46
N ALA A 275 1.75 10.77 17.95
CA ALA A 275 2.19 11.88 17.09
C ALA A 275 3.58 11.55 16.51
N GLY A 276 3.74 11.79 15.22
CA GLY A 276 5.02 11.69 14.54
C GLY A 276 5.87 12.95 14.72
N VAL A 277 7.13 12.85 14.32
CA VAL A 277 8.01 14.02 14.26
C VAL A 277 7.56 15.00 13.18
N PRO A 278 7.83 16.30 13.30
CA PRO A 278 7.57 17.27 12.22
C PRO A 278 8.23 16.85 10.92
N ILE A 279 7.57 17.04 9.78
CA ILE A 279 8.08 16.65 8.45
C ILE A 279 9.49 17.21 8.20
N ALA A 280 9.77 18.44 8.65
CA ALA A 280 11.09 19.05 8.50
C ALA A 280 12.23 18.32 9.23
N LYS A 281 11.91 17.44 10.19
CA LYS A 281 12.87 16.61 10.93
C LYS A 281 13.03 15.21 10.34
N LEU A 282 12.29 14.86 9.30
CA LEU A 282 12.47 13.56 8.64
C LEU A 282 13.85 13.48 7.97
N PRO A 283 14.50 12.31 8.01
CA PRO A 283 15.76 12.10 7.31
C PRO A 283 15.52 12.26 5.79
N ARG A 284 16.47 12.87 5.11
CA ARG A 284 16.45 12.88 3.63
C ARG A 284 16.54 11.45 3.13
N ILE A 285 15.79 11.13 2.08
CA ILE A 285 15.91 9.84 1.41
C ILE A 285 17.31 9.82 0.77
N PRO A 286 18.21 8.87 1.14
CA PRO A 286 19.55 8.85 0.57
C PRO A 286 19.48 8.67 -0.93
N GLU A 287 20.13 9.56 -1.67
CA GLU A 287 20.35 9.36 -3.09
C GLU A 287 21.24 8.12 -3.27
N GLY A 288 20.70 7.07 -3.91
CA GLY A 288 21.48 5.90 -4.31
C GLY A 288 21.69 4.79 -3.27
N ALA A 289 20.84 4.66 -2.23
CA ALA A 289 20.87 3.49 -1.35
C ALA A 289 20.59 2.19 -2.14
N SER A 290 21.62 1.67 -2.80
CA SER A 290 21.62 0.36 -3.43
C SER A 290 21.56 -0.71 -2.35
N THR A 291 20.49 -1.50 -2.33
CA THR A 291 20.42 -2.74 -1.57
C THR A 291 21.31 -3.78 -2.26
N LYS A 292 22.64 -3.62 -2.22
CA LYS A 292 23.54 -4.73 -2.48
C LYS A 292 23.42 -5.66 -1.27
N ALA A 293 22.61 -6.70 -1.41
CA ALA A 293 22.61 -7.83 -0.49
C ALA A 293 23.93 -8.56 -0.64
N GLY A 294 24.81 -8.39 0.35
CA GLY A 294 25.90 -9.33 0.57
C GLY A 294 25.33 -10.62 1.17
N PRO A 295 25.96 -11.79 0.94
CA PRO A 295 25.54 -13.04 1.57
C PRO A 295 26.04 -13.06 3.02
N GLU A 296 25.14 -12.87 4.00
CA GLU A 296 25.42 -13.29 5.38
C GLU A 296 24.34 -14.27 5.82
N ALA A 297 24.76 -15.52 6.00
CA ALA A 297 24.04 -16.52 6.77
C ALA A 297 24.13 -16.18 8.25
N GLY A 298 22.99 -16.06 8.93
CA GLY A 298 22.99 -15.84 10.37
C GLY A 298 21.58 -15.86 10.96
N ALA A 299 21.32 -16.91 11.76
CA ALA A 299 20.32 -17.07 12.83
C ALA A 299 18.96 -16.34 12.69
N ALA A 300 17.90 -17.13 12.69
CA ALA A 300 16.52 -16.67 12.80
C ALA A 300 16.33 -15.75 14.04
N PRO A 301 15.75 -14.56 13.89
CA PRO A 301 15.42 -13.71 15.02
C PRO A 301 14.21 -14.27 15.76
N GLN A 302 14.31 -14.32 17.08
CA GLN A 302 13.18 -14.58 17.98
C GLN A 302 12.09 -13.51 17.79
N PRO A 303 10.81 -13.86 17.94
CA PRO A 303 9.72 -12.90 17.77
C PRO A 303 9.81 -11.86 18.90
N CYS A 304 10.04 -10.61 18.51
CA CYS A 304 9.87 -9.46 19.39
C CYS A 304 8.37 -9.35 19.70
N CYS A 305 7.99 -9.73 20.93
CA CYS A 305 6.65 -9.50 21.44
C CYS A 305 6.36 -8.00 21.47
N LEU A 306 5.67 -7.49 20.44
CA LEU A 306 4.94 -6.25 20.55
C LEU A 306 3.76 -6.49 21.52
N LYS A 307 4.02 -6.29 22.81
CA LYS A 307 2.97 -6.09 23.82
C LYS A 307 2.47 -4.65 23.70
N ASP A 308 1.83 -4.34 22.62
CA ASP A 308 0.95 -3.19 22.51
C ASP A 308 -0.29 -3.63 21.73
N THR A 309 -1.11 -4.43 22.42
CA THR A 309 -2.50 -4.63 22.03
C THR A 309 -3.22 -3.32 22.26
N VAL A 310 -3.24 -2.45 21.26
CA VAL A 310 -4.26 -1.41 21.18
C VAL A 310 -5.57 -2.16 20.94
N PRO A 311 -6.58 -2.05 21.81
CA PRO A 311 -7.86 -2.72 21.62
C PRO A 311 -8.44 -2.33 20.26
N ILE A 312 -8.85 -3.32 19.52
CA ILE A 312 -9.53 -3.20 18.21
C ILE A 312 -10.94 -2.66 18.44
#